data_d6058b07c3af423d435bef133bd25192
#
_entry.id   d6058b07c3af423d435bef133bd25192
#
_cell.length_a   1.000
_cell.length_b   1.000
_cell.length_c   1.000
_cell.angle_alpha   90.00
_cell.angle_beta   90.00
_cell.angle_gamma   90.00
#
_symmetry.space_group_name_H-M   'P 1'
#
loop_
_entity.id
_entity.type
_entity.pdbx_description
1 polymer ?
#
loop_
_entity_poly.entity_id
_entity_poly.type
_entity_poly.pdbx_seq_one_letter_code
_entity_poly.pdbx_strand_id
1 'polypeptide(L)'
;MKICFIDNTLFKYNSSDIYSKNLRGAETVLINLSNSLNDLNHKVTIINNCPKSEILNGIRWINIDEASNIENYDLVISNGDCRLFKYANSKNKILFSHSIQTIEKFLRKKQLYSFIKYKPKICFISKYHKLNRSKLLYFFGSINLKWSVDKIFQSSPVTKNIDNNLAIFTSREGRNQNLLIDIWKNYIY
;
A
#
# COMPACT_ATOMS: atom_id res chain seq x y z
N MET A 1 9.57 -18.53 2.54
CA MET A 1 9.28 -18.12 1.16
C MET A 1 10.13 -16.90 0.80
N LYS A 2 10.44 -16.72 -0.50
CA LYS A 2 10.99 -15.46 -1.03
C LYS A 2 9.86 -14.57 -1.50
N ILE A 3 9.67 -13.41 -0.89
CA ILE A 3 8.56 -12.47 -1.17
C ILE A 3 9.15 -11.15 -1.65
N CYS A 4 8.60 -10.61 -2.74
CA CYS A 4 9.01 -9.32 -3.26
C CYS A 4 7.85 -8.34 -3.25
N PHE A 5 8.04 -7.17 -2.64
CA PHE A 5 7.17 -6.02 -2.77
C PHE A 5 7.74 -5.04 -3.79
N ILE A 6 6.88 -4.45 -4.61
CA ILE A 6 7.31 -3.46 -5.59
C ILE A 6 6.42 -2.23 -5.48
N ASP A 7 7.04 -1.06 -5.31
CA ASP A 7 6.38 0.23 -5.23
C ASP A 7 7.13 1.29 -6.04
N ASN A 8 6.42 2.22 -6.67
CA ASN A 8 7.02 3.31 -7.44
C ASN A 8 6.58 4.69 -6.95
N THR A 9 6.36 4.81 -5.66
CA THR A 9 6.12 6.11 -5.03
C THR A 9 7.25 7.08 -5.33
N LEU A 10 6.91 8.33 -5.68
CA LEU A 10 7.88 9.33 -6.18
C LEU A 10 8.91 9.78 -5.14
N PHE A 11 8.56 9.78 -3.86
CA PHE A 11 9.52 10.13 -2.80
C PHE A 11 10.32 8.92 -2.34
N LYS A 12 11.56 9.19 -1.93
CA LYS A 12 12.47 8.16 -1.44
C LYS A 12 12.13 7.76 -0.01
N TYR A 13 12.03 6.45 0.24
CA TYR A 13 11.78 5.91 1.58
C TYR A 13 12.33 4.49 1.74
N ASN A 14 12.60 4.12 3.00
CA ASN A 14 12.88 2.76 3.44
C ASN A 14 12.31 2.51 4.86
N SER A 15 12.66 1.42 5.52
CA SER A 15 12.11 1.09 6.86
C SER A 15 12.52 2.06 7.97
N SER A 16 13.61 2.80 7.83
CA SER A 16 14.04 3.80 8.84
C SER A 16 13.13 5.02 8.88
N ASP A 17 12.35 5.24 7.82
CA ASP A 17 11.51 6.43 7.67
C ASP A 17 10.14 6.31 8.33
N ILE A 18 9.78 5.14 8.88
CA ILE A 18 8.43 4.84 9.38
C ILE A 18 7.94 5.82 10.46
N TYR A 19 8.87 6.37 11.27
CA TYR A 19 8.56 7.34 12.34
C TYR A 19 9.17 8.71 12.10
N SER A 20 10.06 8.86 11.12
CA SER A 20 10.82 10.10 10.89
C SER A 20 10.32 10.93 9.73
N LYS A 21 9.53 10.35 8.82
CA LYS A 21 8.97 11.02 7.65
C LYS A 21 7.46 10.94 7.63
N ASN A 22 6.82 11.91 7.00
CA ASN A 22 5.39 11.92 6.72
C ASN A 22 5.04 10.91 5.60
N LEU A 23 5.20 9.62 5.89
CA LEU A 23 4.79 8.56 4.98
C LEU A 23 3.26 8.53 4.83
N ARG A 24 2.80 8.20 3.64
CA ARG A 24 1.37 7.95 3.43
C ARG A 24 1.01 6.55 3.90
N GLY A 25 -0.26 6.31 4.16
CA GLY A 25 -0.73 5.02 4.67
C GLY A 25 -0.34 3.81 3.80
N ALA A 26 -0.18 3.98 2.49
CA ALA A 26 0.22 2.89 1.60
C ALA A 26 1.66 2.43 1.84
N GLU A 27 2.59 3.36 2.00
CA GLU A 27 4.00 3.09 2.27
C GLU A 27 4.18 2.55 3.69
N THR A 28 3.48 3.12 4.67
CA THR A 28 3.48 2.62 6.06
C THR A 28 2.99 1.17 6.13
N VAL A 29 1.90 0.84 5.44
CA VAL A 29 1.39 -0.55 5.37
C VAL A 29 2.39 -1.48 4.70
N LEU A 30 3.06 -1.04 3.63
CA LEU A 30 4.07 -1.85 2.95
C LEU A 30 5.23 -2.18 3.89
N ILE A 31 5.76 -1.19 4.62
CA ILE A 31 6.85 -1.39 5.59
C ILE A 31 6.40 -2.34 6.71
N ASN A 32 5.25 -2.09 7.34
CA ASN A 32 4.76 -2.90 8.45
C ASN A 32 4.50 -4.35 8.03
N LEU A 33 3.89 -4.56 6.86
CA LEU A 33 3.65 -5.89 6.33
C LEU A 33 4.96 -6.61 6.02
N SER A 34 5.94 -5.90 5.47
CA SER A 34 7.26 -6.46 5.16
C SER A 34 8.03 -6.86 6.43
N ASN A 35 7.99 -6.01 7.47
CA ASN A 35 8.58 -6.33 8.77
C ASN A 35 7.92 -7.58 9.38
N SER A 36 6.58 -7.63 9.42
CA SER A 36 5.86 -8.77 9.97
C SER A 36 6.14 -10.08 9.22
N LEU A 37 6.29 -10.03 7.90
CA LEU A 37 6.65 -11.21 7.11
C LEU A 37 8.11 -11.64 7.35
N ASN A 38 9.02 -10.68 7.55
CA ASN A 38 10.41 -10.96 7.90
C ASN A 38 10.49 -11.59 9.30
N ASP A 39 9.72 -11.11 10.27
CA ASP A 39 9.63 -11.69 11.63
C ASP A 39 9.08 -13.12 11.61
N LEU A 40 8.27 -13.45 10.61
CA LEU A 40 7.80 -14.81 10.32
C LEU A 40 8.80 -15.66 9.53
N ASN A 41 10.08 -15.26 9.46
CA ASN A 41 11.17 -15.94 8.77
C ASN A 41 10.99 -16.07 7.25
N HIS A 42 10.28 -15.14 6.60
CA HIS A 42 10.27 -15.03 5.16
C HIS A 42 11.43 -14.15 4.67
N LYS A 43 12.02 -14.49 3.53
CA LYS A 43 13.03 -13.64 2.87
C LYS A 43 12.30 -12.56 2.10
N VAL A 44 12.33 -11.33 2.62
CA VAL A 44 11.61 -10.20 2.04
C VAL A 44 12.57 -9.30 1.25
N THR A 45 12.16 -8.94 0.04
CA THR A 45 12.81 -7.94 -0.80
C THR A 45 11.80 -6.84 -1.11
N ILE A 46 12.22 -5.58 -1.07
CA ILE A 46 11.43 -4.43 -1.48
C ILE A 46 12.17 -3.73 -2.63
N ILE A 47 11.50 -3.59 -3.76
CA ILE A 47 11.98 -2.81 -4.91
C ILE A 47 11.16 -1.53 -4.94
N ASN A 48 11.80 -0.40 -4.63
CA ASN A 48 11.12 0.89 -4.61
C ASN A 48 12.11 2.03 -4.88
N ASN A 49 11.65 3.25 -4.79
CA ASN A 49 12.51 4.43 -4.85
C ASN A 49 13.21 4.66 -3.50
N CYS A 50 14.00 3.69 -3.02
CA CYS A 50 14.79 3.86 -1.79
C CYS A 50 16.04 4.73 -2.05
N PRO A 51 16.57 5.41 -1.00
CA PRO A 51 17.76 6.25 -1.15
C PRO A 51 18.98 5.47 -1.65
N LYS A 52 19.11 4.21 -1.22
CA LYS A 52 20.23 3.31 -1.51
C LYS A 52 19.76 1.86 -1.46
N SER A 53 20.34 1.01 -2.31
CA SER A 53 20.15 -0.44 -2.21
C SER A 53 20.97 -1.00 -1.06
N GLU A 54 20.29 -1.62 -0.07
CA GLU A 54 20.91 -2.09 1.17
C GLU A 54 20.03 -3.14 1.88
N ILE A 55 20.56 -3.73 2.93
CA ILE A 55 19.78 -4.60 3.83
C ILE A 55 19.54 -3.85 5.13
N LEU A 56 18.26 -3.62 5.46
CA LEU A 56 17.82 -2.98 6.69
C LEU A 56 16.87 -3.92 7.44
N ASN A 57 17.15 -4.18 8.70
CA ASN A 57 16.35 -5.05 9.57
C ASN A 57 16.04 -6.42 8.95
N GLY A 58 16.99 -7.02 8.22
CA GLY A 58 16.81 -8.31 7.55
C GLY A 58 16.04 -8.25 6.22
N ILE A 59 15.54 -7.09 5.82
CA ILE A 59 14.84 -6.85 4.55
C ILE A 59 15.81 -6.27 3.53
N ARG A 60 15.82 -6.85 2.33
CA ARG A 60 16.63 -6.35 1.21
C ARG A 60 15.86 -5.25 0.48
N TRP A 61 16.39 -4.05 0.50
CA TRP A 61 15.90 -2.89 -0.26
C TRP A 61 16.71 -2.74 -1.54
N ILE A 62 16.03 -2.56 -2.66
CA ILE A 62 16.64 -2.37 -3.98
C ILE A 62 16.06 -1.10 -4.58
N ASN A 63 16.92 -0.17 -4.97
CA ASN A 63 16.47 1.00 -5.71
C ASN A 63 15.91 0.55 -7.06
N ILE A 64 14.72 1.06 -7.41
CA ILE A 64 13.99 0.63 -8.62
C ILE A 64 14.78 0.92 -9.91
N ASP A 65 15.63 1.93 -9.91
CA ASP A 65 16.48 2.29 -11.05
C ASP A 65 17.66 1.31 -11.20
N GLU A 66 18.04 0.60 -10.11
CA GLU A 66 19.10 -0.40 -10.09
C GLU A 66 18.56 -1.82 -10.30
N ALA A 67 17.24 -2.00 -10.34
CA ALA A 67 16.57 -3.29 -10.47
C ALA A 67 16.68 -3.85 -11.91
N SER A 68 17.92 -4.16 -12.35
CA SER A 68 18.21 -4.66 -13.71
C SER A 68 18.03 -6.18 -13.86
N ASN A 69 18.17 -6.94 -12.77
CA ASN A 69 18.08 -8.40 -12.78
C ASN A 69 16.72 -8.87 -12.26
N ILE A 70 15.95 -9.51 -13.13
CA ILE A 70 14.66 -10.13 -12.76
C ILE A 70 14.91 -11.40 -11.97
N GLU A 71 14.85 -11.30 -10.63
CA GLU A 71 14.92 -12.46 -9.76
C GLU A 71 13.59 -13.23 -9.69
N ASN A 72 13.68 -14.52 -9.37
CA ASN A 72 12.51 -15.37 -9.14
C ASN A 72 12.13 -15.36 -7.65
N TYR A 73 10.84 -15.10 -7.40
CA TYR A 73 10.23 -15.07 -6.07
C TYR A 73 9.08 -16.07 -5.99
N ASP A 74 8.76 -16.54 -4.79
CA ASP A 74 7.58 -17.36 -4.56
C ASP A 74 6.30 -16.53 -4.68
N LEU A 75 6.38 -15.24 -4.30
CA LEU A 75 5.28 -14.29 -4.34
C LEU A 75 5.80 -12.89 -4.69
N VAL A 76 5.13 -12.23 -5.62
CA VAL A 76 5.37 -10.81 -5.95
C VAL A 76 4.11 -9.99 -5.67
N ILE A 77 4.26 -8.93 -4.89
CA ILE A 77 3.19 -8.01 -4.50
C ILE A 77 3.50 -6.62 -5.06
N SER A 78 2.67 -6.14 -5.96
CA SER A 78 2.80 -4.79 -6.51
C SER A 78 1.85 -3.82 -5.81
N ASN A 79 2.36 -2.68 -5.37
CA ASN A 79 1.62 -1.65 -4.66
C ASN A 79 0.89 -0.74 -5.66
N GLY A 80 -0.34 -1.10 -6.00
CA GLY A 80 -1.27 -0.28 -6.79
C GLY A 80 -0.99 -0.14 -8.29
N ASP A 81 0.07 -0.76 -8.82
CA ASP A 81 0.44 -0.65 -10.23
C ASP A 81 0.88 -1.97 -10.87
N CYS A 82 0.08 -2.49 -11.80
CA CYS A 82 0.40 -3.75 -12.51
C CYS A 82 1.66 -3.69 -13.38
N ARG A 83 2.10 -2.50 -13.80
CA ARG A 83 3.29 -2.34 -14.67
C ARG A 83 4.57 -2.71 -13.95
N LEU A 84 4.56 -2.67 -12.62
CA LEU A 84 5.73 -2.98 -11.79
C LEU A 84 6.09 -4.46 -11.77
N PHE A 85 5.19 -5.35 -12.16
CA PHE A 85 5.52 -6.78 -12.29
C PHE A 85 6.63 -7.09 -13.30
N LYS A 86 7.08 -6.10 -14.07
CA LYS A 86 8.26 -6.24 -14.95
C LYS A 86 9.59 -6.37 -14.17
N TYR A 87 9.66 -5.94 -12.91
CA TYR A 87 10.89 -5.93 -12.12
C TYR A 87 11.17 -7.23 -11.35
N ALA A 88 10.17 -8.11 -11.21
CA ALA A 88 10.34 -9.37 -10.49
C ALA A 88 9.46 -10.48 -11.10
N ASN A 89 9.96 -11.71 -11.10
CA ASN A 89 9.23 -12.85 -11.63
C ASN A 89 8.66 -13.74 -10.54
N SER A 90 7.42 -14.20 -10.73
CA SER A 90 6.76 -15.20 -9.88
C SER A 90 5.57 -15.81 -10.62
N LYS A 91 5.20 -17.04 -10.26
CA LYS A 91 3.91 -17.63 -10.64
C LYS A 91 2.77 -16.99 -9.86
N ASN A 92 3.02 -16.53 -8.64
CA ASN A 92 2.03 -15.91 -7.75
C ASN A 92 2.23 -14.40 -7.73
N LYS A 93 1.25 -13.66 -8.26
CA LYS A 93 1.29 -12.20 -8.32
C LYS A 93 0.05 -11.60 -7.65
N ILE A 94 0.25 -10.59 -6.82
CA ILE A 94 -0.81 -9.87 -6.14
C ILE A 94 -0.70 -8.38 -6.46
N LEU A 95 -1.77 -7.80 -6.96
CA LEU A 95 -1.94 -6.35 -7.02
C LEU A 95 -2.58 -5.89 -5.71
N PHE A 96 -1.82 -5.22 -4.87
CA PHE A 96 -2.33 -4.65 -3.62
C PHE A 96 -3.02 -3.32 -3.89
N SER A 97 -4.33 -3.27 -3.67
CA SER A 97 -5.15 -2.14 -4.09
C SER A 97 -5.69 -1.34 -2.91
N HIS A 98 -5.30 -0.06 -2.83
CA HIS A 98 -5.75 0.90 -1.82
C HIS A 98 -7.02 1.67 -2.22
N SER A 99 -7.64 1.35 -3.35
CA SER A 99 -8.80 2.06 -3.89
C SER A 99 -9.64 1.15 -4.77
N ILE A 100 -10.86 1.58 -5.07
CA ILE A 100 -11.74 0.87 -6.01
C ILE A 100 -11.04 0.72 -7.37
N GLN A 101 -11.06 -0.47 -7.92
CA GLN A 101 -10.47 -0.77 -9.23
C GLN A 101 -11.55 -0.87 -10.29
N THR A 102 -11.45 -0.03 -11.30
CA THR A 102 -12.34 -0.03 -12.46
C THR A 102 -11.53 -0.19 -13.74
N ILE A 103 -12.17 -0.68 -14.80
CA ILE A 103 -11.53 -0.79 -16.12
C ILE A 103 -11.11 0.58 -16.63
N GLU A 104 -11.96 1.58 -16.47
CA GLU A 104 -11.65 2.96 -16.82
C GLU A 104 -10.35 3.45 -16.16
N LYS A 105 -10.18 3.15 -14.86
CA LYS A 105 -8.96 3.48 -14.12
C LYS A 105 -7.75 2.74 -14.67
N PHE A 106 -7.88 1.47 -15.03
CA PHE A 106 -6.80 0.70 -15.64
C PHE A 106 -6.42 1.24 -17.01
N LEU A 107 -7.38 1.64 -17.84
CA LEU A 107 -7.14 2.28 -19.12
C LEU A 107 -6.44 3.63 -18.96
N ARG A 108 -6.98 4.52 -18.13
CA ARG A 108 -6.42 5.84 -17.86
C ARG A 108 -4.98 5.77 -17.34
N LYS A 109 -4.68 4.77 -16.50
CA LYS A 109 -3.33 4.53 -15.95
C LYS A 109 -2.45 3.65 -16.85
N LYS A 110 -2.91 3.26 -18.04
CA LYS A 110 -2.20 2.37 -18.97
C LYS A 110 -1.76 1.05 -18.32
N GLN A 111 -2.57 0.50 -17.43
CA GLN A 111 -2.27 -0.73 -16.68
C GLN A 111 -2.97 -1.97 -17.21
N LEU A 112 -3.97 -1.83 -18.10
CA LEU A 112 -4.82 -2.94 -18.54
C LEU A 112 -3.99 -4.04 -19.26
N TYR A 113 -3.08 -3.66 -20.15
CA TYR A 113 -2.18 -4.60 -20.80
C TYR A 113 -1.35 -5.40 -19.78
N SER A 114 -0.74 -4.72 -18.81
CA SER A 114 0.06 -5.38 -17.77
C SER A 114 -0.80 -6.27 -16.87
N PHE A 115 -2.03 -5.89 -16.58
CA PHE A 115 -2.97 -6.71 -15.82
C PHE A 115 -3.28 -8.02 -16.55
N ILE A 116 -3.56 -7.96 -17.85
CA ILE A 116 -3.83 -9.15 -18.68
C ILE A 116 -2.56 -10.00 -18.83
N LYS A 117 -1.40 -9.37 -19.06
CA LYS A 117 -0.12 -10.05 -19.23
C LYS A 117 0.31 -10.81 -17.99
N TYR A 118 0.24 -10.16 -16.81
CA TYR A 118 0.77 -10.71 -15.55
C TYR A 118 -0.27 -11.48 -14.73
N LYS A 119 -1.56 -11.34 -15.02
CA LYS A 119 -2.68 -12.05 -14.40
C LYS A 119 -2.67 -12.04 -12.86
N PRO A 120 -2.44 -10.88 -12.20
CA PRO A 120 -2.36 -10.85 -10.75
C PRO A 120 -3.74 -11.05 -10.11
N LYS A 121 -3.78 -11.68 -8.94
CA LYS A 121 -4.94 -11.57 -8.05
C LYS A 121 -4.99 -10.17 -7.47
N ILE A 122 -6.18 -9.56 -7.36
CA ILE A 122 -6.32 -8.24 -6.74
C ILE A 122 -6.58 -8.42 -5.26
N CYS A 123 -5.73 -7.81 -4.42
CA CYS A 123 -5.93 -7.74 -2.98
C CYS A 123 -6.69 -6.45 -2.62
N PHE A 124 -7.89 -6.60 -2.07
CA PHE A 124 -8.74 -5.50 -1.61
C PHE A 124 -8.66 -5.34 -0.10
N ILE A 125 -8.70 -4.10 0.36
CA ILE A 125 -8.63 -3.74 1.77
C ILE A 125 -10.02 -3.70 2.46
N SER A 126 -11.11 -3.78 1.69
CA SER A 126 -12.46 -3.79 2.23
C SER A 126 -13.44 -4.54 1.33
N LYS A 127 -14.55 -4.99 1.93
CA LYS A 127 -15.68 -5.55 1.18
C LYS A 127 -16.27 -4.52 0.21
N TYR A 128 -16.32 -3.25 0.61
CA TYR A 128 -16.81 -2.16 -0.23
C TYR A 128 -16.00 -2.02 -1.53
N HIS A 129 -14.65 -2.00 -1.43
CA HIS A 129 -13.79 -1.95 -2.61
C HIS A 129 -13.97 -3.19 -3.50
N LYS A 130 -14.16 -4.36 -2.89
CA LYS A 130 -14.42 -5.59 -3.62
C LYS A 130 -15.75 -5.56 -4.37
N LEU A 131 -16.81 -5.05 -3.79
CA LEU A 131 -18.15 -5.02 -4.39
C LEU A 131 -18.27 -3.96 -5.52
N ASN A 132 -17.61 -2.82 -5.37
CA ASN A 132 -17.72 -1.69 -6.30
C ASN A 132 -16.68 -1.73 -7.45
N ARG A 133 -15.89 -2.79 -7.58
CA ARG A 133 -14.97 -2.94 -8.70
C ARG A 133 -15.67 -3.38 -9.99
N SER A 134 -15.05 -3.13 -11.14
CA SER A 134 -15.54 -3.66 -12.40
C SER A 134 -15.53 -5.19 -12.42
N LYS A 135 -16.62 -5.81 -12.87
CA LYS A 135 -16.81 -7.29 -12.92
C LYS A 135 -15.70 -8.00 -13.70
N LEU A 136 -15.22 -7.43 -14.80
CA LEU A 136 -14.15 -8.00 -15.62
C LEU A 136 -12.82 -8.17 -14.85
N LEU A 137 -12.60 -7.43 -13.77
CA LEU A 137 -11.40 -7.58 -12.94
C LEU A 137 -11.46 -8.78 -11.99
N TYR A 138 -12.56 -9.55 -11.98
CA TYR A 138 -12.67 -10.82 -11.26
C TYR A 138 -11.87 -11.97 -11.90
N PHE A 139 -11.53 -11.85 -13.18
CA PHE A 139 -11.07 -12.97 -13.99
C PHE A 139 -9.86 -13.71 -13.40
N PHE A 140 -8.93 -12.99 -12.78
CA PHE A 140 -7.73 -13.60 -12.18
C PHE A 140 -7.84 -13.84 -10.66
N GLY A 141 -9.03 -13.66 -10.11
CA GLY A 141 -9.29 -13.87 -8.69
C GLY A 141 -9.03 -12.63 -7.82
N SER A 142 -9.42 -12.75 -6.55
CA SER A 142 -9.25 -11.67 -5.58
C SER A 142 -9.02 -12.19 -4.17
N ILE A 143 -8.32 -11.39 -3.38
CA ILE A 143 -8.07 -11.60 -1.96
C ILE A 143 -8.68 -10.42 -1.22
N ASN A 144 -9.27 -10.64 -0.06
CA ASN A 144 -9.72 -9.58 0.83
C ASN A 144 -8.86 -9.60 2.09
N LEU A 145 -8.03 -8.58 2.24
CA LEU A 145 -7.18 -8.38 3.41
C LEU A 145 -7.80 -7.29 4.27
N LYS A 146 -8.15 -7.63 5.51
CA LYS A 146 -8.64 -6.63 6.47
C LYS A 146 -7.45 -5.78 6.93
N TRP A 147 -7.63 -4.47 7.00
CA TRP A 147 -6.69 -3.58 7.64
C TRP A 147 -6.59 -3.92 9.13
N SER A 148 -5.38 -3.87 9.65
CA SER A 148 -5.16 -3.87 11.09
C SER A 148 -4.75 -2.46 11.53
N VAL A 149 -4.99 -2.18 12.79
CA VAL A 149 -4.59 -0.94 13.46
C VAL A 149 -3.27 -1.20 14.18
N ASP A 150 -2.36 -0.25 14.13
CA ASP A 150 -1.08 -0.35 14.83
C ASP A 150 -1.29 -0.60 16.33
N LYS A 151 -0.41 -1.39 16.93
CA LYS A 151 -0.47 -1.74 18.35
C LYS A 151 -0.50 -0.52 19.27
N ILE A 152 0.13 0.59 18.87
CA ILE A 152 0.11 1.84 19.63
C ILE A 152 -1.31 2.35 19.88
N PHE A 153 -2.23 2.17 18.91
CA PHE A 153 -3.64 2.57 19.07
C PHE A 153 -4.45 1.58 19.91
N GLN A 154 -3.96 0.35 20.09
CA GLN A 154 -4.62 -0.68 20.90
C GLN A 154 -4.21 -0.56 22.39
N SER A 155 -2.98 -0.12 22.64
CA SER A 155 -2.39 -0.01 23.98
C SER A 155 -2.54 1.37 24.62
N SER A 156 -2.96 2.38 23.87
CA SER A 156 -3.16 3.72 24.41
C SER A 156 -4.33 3.75 25.39
N PRO A 157 -4.15 4.27 26.60
CA PRO A 157 -5.25 4.40 27.54
C PRO A 157 -6.34 5.30 26.97
N VAL A 158 -7.58 4.85 27.03
CA VAL A 158 -8.72 5.70 26.69
C VAL A 158 -8.80 6.81 27.74
N THR A 159 -8.48 8.03 27.35
CA THR A 159 -8.67 9.19 28.23
C THR A 159 -10.16 9.39 28.47
N LYS A 160 -10.56 9.37 29.76
CA LYS A 160 -11.98 9.56 30.13
C LYS A 160 -12.52 10.95 29.84
N ASN A 161 -11.64 11.94 29.67
CA ASN A 161 -12.00 13.32 29.34
C ASN A 161 -11.89 13.54 27.84
N ILE A 162 -12.96 13.25 27.13
CA ILE A 162 -13.08 13.59 25.72
C ILE A 162 -13.56 15.04 25.65
N ASP A 163 -12.80 15.91 25.01
CA ASP A 163 -13.28 17.23 24.64
C ASP A 163 -14.32 17.08 23.54
N ASN A 164 -15.60 17.28 23.90
CA ASN A 164 -16.70 17.13 22.96
C ASN A 164 -16.67 18.18 21.83
N ASN A 165 -15.86 19.22 21.96
CA ASN A 165 -15.69 20.29 20.97
C ASN A 165 -14.44 20.09 20.10
N LEU A 166 -13.78 18.91 20.17
CA LEU A 166 -12.59 18.60 19.39
C LEU A 166 -12.95 17.86 18.09
N ALA A 167 -12.66 18.48 16.96
CA ALA A 167 -12.68 17.83 15.65
C ALA A 167 -11.26 17.54 15.16
N ILE A 168 -11.00 16.33 14.72
CA ILE A 168 -9.69 15.91 14.21
C ILE A 168 -9.79 15.68 12.70
N PHE A 169 -8.97 16.40 11.93
CA PHE A 169 -8.83 16.20 10.49
C PHE A 169 -7.53 15.46 10.16
N THR A 170 -7.64 14.20 9.74
CA THR A 170 -6.51 13.30 9.49
C THR A 170 -6.15 13.13 8.01
N SER A 171 -6.58 14.05 7.15
CA SER A 171 -6.35 14.00 5.71
C SER A 171 -5.40 15.12 5.25
N ARG A 172 -5.01 15.09 3.96
CA ARG A 172 -4.19 16.18 3.38
C ARG A 172 -4.95 17.49 3.37
N GLU A 173 -4.24 18.61 3.54
CA GLU A 173 -4.78 19.97 3.45
C GLU A 173 -5.67 20.20 2.20
N GLY A 174 -5.28 19.75 1.04
CA GLY A 174 -6.05 19.90 -0.21
C GLY A 174 -7.30 19.02 -0.33
N ARG A 175 -7.73 18.30 0.72
CA ARG A 175 -8.93 17.44 0.69
C ARG A 175 -10.11 18.06 1.43
N ASN A 176 -10.58 19.22 0.93
CA ASN A 176 -11.76 19.90 1.46
C ASN A 176 -11.70 20.25 2.96
N GLN A 177 -10.52 20.54 3.50
CA GLN A 177 -10.36 20.96 4.88
C GLN A 177 -11.17 22.23 5.17
N ASN A 178 -11.14 23.20 4.26
CA ASN A 178 -11.92 24.44 4.40
C ASN A 178 -13.41 24.17 4.48
N LEU A 179 -13.94 23.28 3.64
CA LEU A 179 -15.35 22.87 3.71
C LEU A 179 -15.69 22.25 5.08
N LEU A 180 -14.81 21.42 5.63
CA LEU A 180 -15.02 20.85 6.96
C LEU A 180 -15.03 21.92 8.05
N ILE A 181 -14.12 22.90 7.97
CA ILE A 181 -14.07 24.04 8.89
C ILE A 181 -15.35 24.88 8.79
N ASP A 182 -15.85 25.11 7.57
CA ASP A 182 -17.09 25.86 7.35
C ASP A 182 -18.30 25.11 7.90
N ILE A 183 -18.38 23.81 7.68
CA ILE A 183 -19.45 22.98 8.26
C ILE A 183 -19.37 23.01 9.79
N TRP A 184 -18.17 22.85 10.36
CA TRP A 184 -17.98 22.90 11.80
C TRP A 184 -18.47 24.23 12.39
N LYS A 185 -18.02 25.37 11.83
CA LYS A 185 -18.36 26.70 12.32
C LYS A 185 -19.84 27.07 12.18
N ASN A 186 -20.49 26.62 11.09
CA ASN A 186 -21.83 27.10 10.76
C ASN A 186 -22.96 26.16 11.18
N TYR A 187 -22.65 24.88 11.48
CA TYR A 187 -23.70 23.88 11.71
C TYR A 187 -23.47 23.00 12.94
N ILE A 188 -22.26 22.97 13.51
CA ILE A 188 -21.94 22.06 14.61
C ILE A 188 -21.54 22.83 15.87
N TYR A 189 -20.79 23.90 15.74
CA TYR A 189 -20.37 24.79 16.83
C TYR A 189 -21.29 25.99 16.88
#